data_d55b42ad290cdcb2ccbc8de6b5071b5e
#
_entry.id   d55b42ad290cdcb2ccbc8de6b5071b5e
#
_cell.length_a   1.000
_cell.length_b   1.000
_cell.length_c   1.000
_cell.angle_alpha   90.00
_cell.angle_beta   90.00
_cell.angle_gamma   90.00
#
_symmetry.space_group_name_H-M   'P 1'
#
loop_
_entity.id
_entity.type
_entity.pdbx_description
1 polymer ?
#
loop_
_entity_poly.entity_id
_entity_poly.type
_entity_poly.pdbx_seq_one_letter_code
_entity_poly.pdbx_strand_id
1 'polypeptide(L)'
;VGWRGSPILAGEVISLRIQFTPGENKVALVTGGSSGIGLATARLLAQRGMHVWLTARREDVLAKALVEVQAAQKSSNQRCGIVPADLSDWVQAQAVVARVQAEVGLPDLVVNSAGVAHPGYVQELPLEIFRQMMEINYFGTLHTIKALLPGMLERRSGYIVNLSSVAGHIGVFGYTAYGASKYAVTGLSDALRAEMKPHGIGVSVVFPPDTDTPQLAFEATIKPMETKAVSGSMKALSAEAVAQDIISGVERGRYRILPGLDNKILFALSGLLWGTIYPYMDMVVANAQRKKKKEK
;
A
#
# COMPACT_ATOMS: atom_id res chain seq x y z
N VAL A 1 -8.28 32.82 3.70
CA VAL A 1 -9.35 31.81 3.56
C VAL A 1 -9.70 31.38 4.95
N GLY A 2 -10.85 31.89 5.49
CA GLY A 2 -11.26 31.74 6.87
C GLY A 2 -11.78 30.33 7.17
N TRP A 3 -11.14 29.68 8.09
CA TRP A 3 -11.54 28.38 8.63
C TRP A 3 -12.78 28.56 9.53
N ARG A 4 -13.96 28.17 9.04
CA ARG A 4 -15.17 28.07 9.88
C ARG A 4 -15.37 26.61 10.24
N GLY A 5 -14.73 26.16 11.32
CA GLY A 5 -14.98 24.85 11.92
C GLY A 5 -16.31 24.83 12.64
N SER A 6 -17.24 23.98 12.23
CA SER A 6 -18.37 23.61 13.08
C SER A 6 -17.85 22.82 14.28
N PRO A 7 -18.37 23.06 15.52
CA PRO A 7 -17.92 22.31 16.69
C PRO A 7 -18.29 20.83 16.54
N ILE A 8 -17.29 19.96 16.60
CA ILE A 8 -17.51 18.51 16.75
C ILE A 8 -18.07 18.31 18.16
N LEU A 9 -19.31 17.90 18.26
CA LEU A 9 -19.91 17.48 19.53
C LEU A 9 -19.09 16.32 20.09
N ALA A 10 -18.55 16.51 21.28
CA ALA A 10 -17.84 15.50 22.04
C ALA A 10 -18.79 14.31 22.31
N GLY A 11 -18.55 13.15 21.68
CA GLY A 11 -19.28 11.93 22.02
C GLY A 11 -19.38 10.86 20.95
N GLU A 12 -19.34 11.19 19.67
CA GLU A 12 -19.43 10.14 18.64
C GLU A 12 -18.03 9.74 18.15
N VAL A 13 -17.61 8.54 18.50
CA VAL A 13 -16.50 7.85 17.84
C VAL A 13 -16.96 7.48 16.44
N ILE A 14 -16.84 8.40 15.49
CA ILE A 14 -17.14 8.11 14.08
C ILE A 14 -16.21 7.01 13.63
N SER A 15 -16.74 5.80 13.51
CA SER A 15 -16.03 4.66 12.92
C SER A 15 -16.01 4.85 11.40
N LEU A 16 -14.94 5.43 10.89
CA LEU A 16 -14.73 5.59 9.45
C LEU A 16 -14.37 4.23 8.86
N ARG A 17 -15.37 3.58 8.28
CA ARG A 17 -15.26 2.26 7.64
C ARG A 17 -16.07 2.25 6.34
N ILE A 18 -15.62 1.49 5.36
CA ILE A 18 -16.43 1.19 4.19
C ILE A 18 -17.29 -0.03 4.51
N GLN A 19 -18.58 0.10 4.26
CA GLN A 19 -19.48 -1.05 4.20
C GLN A 19 -19.64 -1.45 2.73
N PHE A 20 -19.42 -2.72 2.45
CA PHE A 20 -19.68 -3.29 1.13
C PHE A 20 -21.15 -3.70 1.05
N THR A 21 -22.04 -2.72 0.92
CA THR A 21 -23.47 -2.98 0.84
C THR A 21 -23.84 -3.44 -0.57
N PRO A 22 -24.52 -4.59 -0.72
CA PRO A 22 -24.99 -5.03 -2.04
C PRO A 22 -25.90 -3.99 -2.69
N GLY A 23 -25.66 -3.67 -3.97
CA GLY A 23 -26.45 -2.71 -4.73
C GLY A 23 -25.99 -1.25 -4.66
N GLU A 24 -25.05 -0.89 -3.81
CA GLU A 24 -24.35 0.38 -3.87
C GLU A 24 -23.25 0.34 -4.94
N ASN A 25 -23.33 1.21 -5.94
CA ASN A 25 -22.36 1.33 -7.03
C ASN A 25 -21.08 2.03 -6.56
N LYS A 26 -20.42 1.51 -5.51
CA LYS A 26 -19.18 2.05 -4.99
C LYS A 26 -18.01 1.82 -5.95
N VAL A 27 -17.16 2.82 -6.06
CA VAL A 27 -16.00 2.84 -6.97
C VAL A 27 -14.70 2.65 -6.19
N ALA A 28 -13.86 1.74 -6.65
CA ALA A 28 -12.51 1.56 -6.16
C ALA A 28 -11.48 1.87 -7.25
N LEU A 29 -10.48 2.66 -6.90
CA LEU A 29 -9.26 2.85 -7.69
C LEU A 29 -8.10 2.11 -7.01
N VAL A 30 -7.46 1.20 -7.74
CA VAL A 30 -6.31 0.43 -7.25
C VAL A 30 -5.08 0.79 -8.07
N THR A 31 -4.13 1.48 -7.44
CA THR A 31 -2.82 1.74 -8.05
C THR A 31 -1.92 0.53 -7.90
N GLY A 32 -1.04 0.26 -8.88
CA GLY A 32 -0.28 -0.99 -8.90
C GLY A 32 -1.17 -2.22 -9.06
N GLY A 33 -2.36 -2.06 -9.64
CA GLY A 33 -3.38 -3.12 -9.81
C GLY A 33 -3.03 -4.18 -10.84
N SER A 34 -1.88 -4.11 -11.49
CA SER A 34 -1.49 -5.04 -12.56
C SER A 34 -0.93 -6.38 -12.07
N SER A 35 -0.58 -6.51 -10.79
CA SER A 35 -0.02 -7.74 -10.22
C SER A 35 -0.02 -7.74 -8.68
N GLY A 36 0.35 -8.87 -8.09
CA GLY A 36 0.61 -9.00 -6.66
C GLY A 36 -0.55 -8.55 -5.77
N ILE A 37 -0.23 -7.84 -4.67
CA ILE A 37 -1.20 -7.39 -3.67
C ILE A 37 -2.29 -6.50 -4.28
N GLY A 38 -1.92 -5.60 -5.19
CA GLY A 38 -2.87 -4.71 -5.86
C GLY A 38 -3.92 -5.48 -6.67
N LEU A 39 -3.48 -6.42 -7.51
CA LEU A 39 -4.39 -7.26 -8.30
C LEU A 39 -5.27 -8.15 -7.41
N ALA A 40 -4.69 -8.81 -6.42
CA ALA A 40 -5.45 -9.63 -5.48
C ALA A 40 -6.51 -8.81 -4.73
N THR A 41 -6.17 -7.58 -4.30
CA THR A 41 -7.12 -6.66 -3.66
C THR A 41 -8.22 -6.23 -4.63
N ALA A 42 -7.88 -5.92 -5.89
CA ALA A 42 -8.85 -5.53 -6.91
C ALA A 42 -9.87 -6.65 -7.20
N ARG A 43 -9.42 -7.90 -7.30
CA ARG A 43 -10.31 -9.07 -7.46
C ARG A 43 -11.27 -9.21 -6.28
N LEU A 44 -10.80 -9.06 -5.05
CA LEU A 44 -11.66 -9.12 -3.87
C LEU A 44 -12.67 -7.97 -3.82
N LEU A 45 -12.30 -6.77 -4.27
CA LEU A 45 -13.22 -5.63 -4.37
C LEU A 45 -14.31 -5.87 -5.42
N ALA A 46 -13.96 -6.46 -6.57
CA ALA A 46 -14.93 -6.88 -7.58
C ALA A 46 -15.89 -7.95 -7.04
N GLN A 47 -15.40 -8.95 -6.31
CA GLN A 47 -16.25 -9.95 -5.61
C GLN A 47 -17.17 -9.32 -4.55
N ARG A 48 -16.84 -8.17 -4.02
CA ARG A 48 -17.67 -7.38 -3.09
C ARG A 48 -18.70 -6.50 -3.78
N GLY A 49 -18.72 -6.48 -5.11
CA GLY A 49 -19.71 -5.73 -5.88
C GLY A 49 -19.29 -4.30 -6.25
N MET A 50 -18.03 -3.92 -6.03
CA MET A 50 -17.55 -2.60 -6.41
C MET A 50 -17.26 -2.50 -7.92
N HIS A 51 -17.40 -1.30 -8.48
CA HIS A 51 -16.74 -0.91 -9.72
C HIS A 51 -15.26 -0.79 -9.46
N VAL A 52 -14.37 -1.35 -10.30
CA VAL A 52 -12.93 -1.39 -10.02
C VAL A 52 -12.13 -0.83 -11.19
N TRP A 53 -11.33 0.18 -10.92
CA TRP A 53 -10.36 0.75 -11.86
C TRP A 53 -8.94 0.44 -11.41
N LEU A 54 -8.12 -0.03 -12.37
CA LEU A 54 -6.72 -0.35 -12.16
C LEU A 54 -5.84 0.69 -12.85
N THR A 55 -4.75 1.08 -12.21
CA THR A 55 -3.71 1.87 -12.86
C THR A 55 -2.32 1.31 -12.56
N ALA A 56 -1.48 1.26 -13.57
CA ALA A 56 -0.07 0.92 -13.56
C ALA A 56 0.55 1.35 -14.90
N ARG A 57 1.88 1.28 -15.02
CA ARG A 57 2.58 1.78 -16.21
C ARG A 57 2.41 0.91 -17.45
N ARG A 58 2.37 -0.41 -17.30
CA ARG A 58 2.36 -1.37 -18.42
C ARG A 58 0.94 -1.74 -18.81
N GLU A 59 0.52 -1.27 -19.96
CA GLU A 59 -0.85 -1.46 -20.46
C GLU A 59 -1.16 -2.93 -20.75
N ASP A 60 -0.23 -3.66 -21.34
CA ASP A 60 -0.36 -5.08 -21.67
C ASP A 60 -0.59 -5.96 -20.42
N VAL A 61 0.09 -5.62 -19.30
CA VAL A 61 -0.09 -6.33 -18.02
C VAL A 61 -1.40 -5.92 -17.35
N LEU A 62 -1.77 -4.63 -17.44
CA LEU A 62 -3.07 -4.16 -16.96
C LEU A 62 -4.24 -4.81 -17.68
N ALA A 63 -4.14 -4.99 -19.01
CA ALA A 63 -5.19 -5.65 -19.79
C ALA A 63 -5.41 -7.10 -19.33
N LYS A 64 -4.34 -7.84 -19.02
CA LYS A 64 -4.46 -9.20 -18.46
C LYS A 64 -5.09 -9.17 -17.07
N ALA A 65 -4.66 -8.24 -16.21
CA ALA A 65 -5.22 -8.06 -14.88
C ALA A 65 -6.72 -7.70 -14.91
N LEU A 66 -7.13 -6.88 -15.90
CA LEU A 66 -8.54 -6.52 -16.09
C LEU A 66 -9.41 -7.77 -16.33
N VAL A 67 -8.95 -8.70 -17.15
CA VAL A 67 -9.68 -9.97 -17.40
C VAL A 67 -9.92 -10.74 -16.10
N GLU A 68 -8.91 -10.82 -15.22
CA GLU A 68 -9.05 -11.48 -13.92
C GLU A 68 -10.04 -10.75 -13.00
N VAL A 69 -10.01 -9.41 -12.99
CA VAL A 69 -10.93 -8.61 -12.19
C VAL A 69 -12.36 -8.70 -12.72
N GLN A 70 -12.53 -8.71 -14.03
CA GLN A 70 -13.85 -8.91 -14.66
C GLN A 70 -14.42 -10.29 -14.36
N ALA A 71 -13.60 -11.33 -14.40
CA ALA A 71 -14.01 -12.70 -14.04
C ALA A 71 -14.41 -12.83 -12.56
N ALA A 72 -13.94 -11.93 -11.71
CA ALA A 72 -14.26 -11.89 -10.28
C ALA A 72 -15.51 -11.04 -9.96
N GLN A 73 -16.14 -10.38 -10.93
CA GLN A 73 -17.34 -9.58 -10.73
C GLN A 73 -18.49 -10.42 -10.15
N LYS A 74 -19.22 -9.83 -9.21
CA LYS A 74 -20.39 -10.45 -8.58
C LYS A 74 -21.65 -10.27 -9.42
N SER A 75 -21.70 -9.22 -10.25
CA SER A 75 -22.86 -8.82 -11.05
C SER A 75 -22.42 -8.24 -12.38
N SER A 76 -23.20 -8.45 -13.43
CA SER A 76 -23.01 -7.88 -14.76
C SER A 76 -23.11 -6.34 -14.78
N ASN A 77 -23.71 -5.72 -13.77
CA ASN A 77 -23.83 -4.26 -13.66
C ASN A 77 -22.56 -3.58 -13.18
N GLN A 78 -21.59 -4.37 -12.70
CA GLN A 78 -20.30 -3.81 -12.29
C GLN A 78 -19.49 -3.38 -13.51
N ARG A 79 -18.78 -2.26 -13.37
CA ARG A 79 -17.85 -1.76 -14.38
C ARG A 79 -16.44 -1.91 -13.88
N CYS A 80 -15.55 -2.41 -14.72
CA CYS A 80 -14.12 -2.50 -14.45
C CYS A 80 -13.36 -1.90 -15.63
N GLY A 81 -12.29 -1.18 -15.34
CA GLY A 81 -11.49 -0.52 -16.36
C GLY A 81 -10.03 -0.37 -15.96
N ILE A 82 -9.23 0.08 -16.92
CA ILE A 82 -7.80 0.35 -16.76
C ILE A 82 -7.46 1.75 -17.24
N VAL A 83 -6.50 2.38 -16.57
CA VAL A 83 -5.87 3.63 -17.01
C VAL A 83 -4.36 3.48 -16.87
N PRO A 84 -3.63 3.22 -17.97
CA PRO A 84 -2.18 3.18 -17.94
C PRO A 84 -1.59 4.54 -17.57
N ALA A 85 -0.71 4.60 -16.56
CA ALA A 85 -0.06 5.84 -16.14
C ALA A 85 1.18 5.58 -15.27
N ASP A 86 2.11 6.53 -15.28
CA ASP A 86 3.16 6.66 -14.28
C ASP A 86 2.72 7.67 -13.21
N LEU A 87 2.41 7.17 -12.02
CA LEU A 87 1.92 8.00 -10.92
C LEU A 87 3.01 8.85 -10.24
N SER A 88 4.28 8.64 -10.57
CA SER A 88 5.35 9.56 -10.17
C SER A 88 5.22 10.91 -10.90
N ASP A 89 4.51 10.93 -12.02
CA ASP A 89 4.14 12.14 -12.76
C ASP A 89 2.79 12.67 -12.24
N TRP A 90 2.80 13.90 -11.74
CA TRP A 90 1.61 14.57 -11.22
C TRP A 90 0.49 14.75 -12.27
N VAL A 91 0.85 15.09 -13.49
CA VAL A 91 -0.13 15.32 -14.57
C VAL A 91 -0.84 14.02 -14.93
N GLN A 92 -0.09 12.92 -15.02
CA GLN A 92 -0.67 11.60 -15.27
C GLN A 92 -1.56 11.14 -14.11
N ALA A 93 -1.15 11.36 -12.86
CA ALA A 93 -1.98 11.04 -11.70
C ALA A 93 -3.32 11.79 -11.70
N GLN A 94 -3.31 13.09 -12.05
CA GLN A 94 -4.53 13.87 -12.22
C GLN A 94 -5.40 13.31 -13.36
N ALA A 95 -4.80 12.96 -14.49
CA ALA A 95 -5.51 12.42 -15.64
C ALA A 95 -6.19 11.06 -15.31
N VAL A 96 -5.53 10.19 -14.53
CA VAL A 96 -6.13 8.95 -14.05
C VAL A 96 -7.40 9.22 -13.25
N VAL A 97 -7.33 10.11 -12.27
CA VAL A 97 -8.48 10.43 -11.41
C VAL A 97 -9.61 11.06 -12.22
N ALA A 98 -9.29 12.01 -13.09
CA ALA A 98 -10.28 12.67 -13.95
C ALA A 98 -10.97 11.65 -14.89
N ARG A 99 -10.21 10.70 -15.47
CA ARG A 99 -10.72 9.65 -16.32
C ARG A 99 -11.68 8.72 -15.57
N VAL A 100 -11.29 8.25 -14.40
CA VAL A 100 -12.13 7.37 -13.57
C VAL A 100 -13.41 8.09 -13.16
N GLN A 101 -13.28 9.35 -12.73
CA GLN A 101 -14.43 10.17 -12.31
C GLN A 101 -15.42 10.40 -13.45
N ALA A 102 -14.97 10.63 -14.66
CA ALA A 102 -15.82 10.81 -15.83
C ALA A 102 -16.54 9.50 -16.25
N GLU A 103 -15.91 8.36 -16.06
CA GLU A 103 -16.48 7.07 -16.47
C GLU A 103 -17.46 6.48 -15.45
N VAL A 104 -17.15 6.57 -14.14
CA VAL A 104 -17.92 5.86 -13.10
C VAL A 104 -18.17 6.67 -11.82
N GLY A 105 -17.71 7.89 -11.77
CA GLY A 105 -17.80 8.74 -10.59
C GLY A 105 -16.54 8.74 -9.74
N LEU A 106 -16.53 9.62 -8.73
CA LEU A 106 -15.42 9.77 -7.82
C LEU A 106 -15.21 8.50 -7.00
N PRO A 107 -13.98 7.94 -6.94
CA PRO A 107 -13.68 6.77 -6.12
C PRO A 107 -14.09 6.93 -4.65
N ASP A 108 -14.77 5.91 -4.12
CA ASP A 108 -15.09 5.79 -2.69
C ASP A 108 -13.92 5.21 -1.91
N LEU A 109 -13.13 4.37 -2.57
CA LEU A 109 -11.95 3.72 -2.04
C LEU A 109 -10.78 3.90 -2.99
N VAL A 110 -9.64 4.35 -2.48
CA VAL A 110 -8.38 4.24 -3.18
C VAL A 110 -7.44 3.29 -2.43
N VAL A 111 -6.83 2.37 -3.16
CA VAL A 111 -5.77 1.48 -2.65
C VAL A 111 -4.47 1.83 -3.35
N ASN A 112 -3.61 2.55 -2.66
CA ASN A 112 -2.29 2.95 -3.14
C ASN A 112 -1.30 1.80 -2.93
N SER A 113 -1.29 0.87 -3.92
CA SER A 113 -0.43 -0.31 -3.94
C SER A 113 0.71 -0.21 -4.96
N ALA A 114 0.76 0.84 -5.77
CA ALA A 114 1.88 1.09 -6.66
C ALA A 114 3.17 1.28 -5.85
N GLY A 115 4.19 0.53 -6.20
CA GLY A 115 5.48 0.61 -5.52
C GLY A 115 6.50 -0.35 -6.11
N VAL A 116 7.76 -0.10 -5.80
CA VAL A 116 8.91 -0.92 -6.19
C VAL A 116 9.86 -1.05 -5.02
N ALA A 117 10.70 -2.09 -5.02
CA ALA A 117 11.77 -2.26 -4.06
C ALA A 117 13.09 -2.54 -4.79
N HIS A 118 14.17 -1.99 -4.24
CA HIS A 118 15.52 -2.23 -4.73
C HIS A 118 16.45 -2.39 -3.53
N PRO A 119 16.69 -3.63 -3.06
CA PRO A 119 17.65 -3.90 -2.00
C PRO A 119 19.09 -3.80 -2.50
N GLY A 120 19.99 -3.40 -1.61
CA GLY A 120 21.42 -3.31 -1.89
C GLY A 120 22.19 -2.68 -0.74
N TYR A 121 23.52 -2.73 -0.82
CA TYR A 121 24.35 -2.02 0.15
C TYR A 121 24.35 -0.52 -0.14
N VAL A 122 24.22 0.31 0.89
CA VAL A 122 24.11 1.76 0.74
C VAL A 122 25.28 2.38 -0.04
N GLN A 123 26.48 1.86 0.13
CA GLN A 123 27.69 2.33 -0.56
C GLN A 123 27.77 1.90 -2.04
N GLU A 124 26.95 0.93 -2.46
CA GLU A 124 26.95 0.39 -3.82
C GLU A 124 25.76 0.91 -4.64
N LEU A 125 24.68 1.30 -3.96
CA LEU A 125 23.48 1.80 -4.62
C LEU A 125 23.71 3.21 -5.17
N PRO A 126 23.46 3.44 -6.48
CA PRO A 126 23.50 4.78 -7.06
C PRO A 126 22.38 5.66 -6.48
N LEU A 127 22.62 6.98 -6.41
CA LEU A 127 21.66 7.95 -5.86
C LEU A 127 20.31 7.94 -6.57
N GLU A 128 20.31 7.58 -7.86
CA GLU A 128 19.12 7.44 -8.69
C GLU A 128 18.13 6.42 -8.13
N ILE A 129 18.61 5.33 -7.51
CA ILE A 129 17.75 4.34 -6.84
C ILE A 129 17.03 4.96 -5.64
N PHE A 130 17.71 5.79 -4.85
CA PHE A 130 17.08 6.50 -3.72
C PHE A 130 15.98 7.44 -4.19
N ARG A 131 16.26 8.21 -5.27
CA ARG A 131 15.27 9.09 -5.89
C ARG A 131 14.10 8.29 -6.44
N GLN A 132 14.37 7.24 -7.22
CA GLN A 132 13.34 6.39 -7.81
C GLN A 132 12.41 5.76 -6.75
N MET A 133 12.97 5.29 -5.62
CA MET A 133 12.16 4.76 -4.52
C MET A 133 11.22 5.83 -3.95
N MET A 134 11.69 7.06 -3.80
CA MET A 134 10.86 8.18 -3.32
C MET A 134 9.82 8.59 -4.36
N GLU A 135 10.19 8.76 -5.61
CA GLU A 135 9.28 9.17 -6.69
C GLU A 135 8.12 8.17 -6.86
N ILE A 136 8.43 6.88 -6.93
CA ILE A 136 7.39 5.88 -7.18
C ILE A 136 6.57 5.61 -5.92
N ASN A 137 7.23 5.30 -4.79
CA ASN A 137 6.53 4.81 -3.61
C ASN A 137 5.83 5.93 -2.83
N TYR A 138 6.50 7.07 -2.65
CA TYR A 138 5.99 8.19 -1.87
C TYR A 138 5.23 9.19 -2.73
N PHE A 139 5.88 9.78 -3.76
CA PHE A 139 5.22 10.80 -4.58
C PHE A 139 4.08 10.22 -5.40
N GLY A 140 4.20 9.01 -5.95
CA GLY A 140 3.09 8.34 -6.63
C GLY A 140 1.86 8.16 -5.72
N THR A 141 2.08 7.78 -4.45
CA THR A 141 1.01 7.71 -3.44
C THR A 141 0.44 9.10 -3.14
N LEU A 142 1.29 10.09 -2.90
CA LEU A 142 0.89 11.47 -2.60
C LEU A 142 0.10 12.10 -3.76
N HIS A 143 0.55 11.93 -5.00
CA HIS A 143 -0.11 12.47 -6.19
C HIS A 143 -1.54 11.91 -6.32
N THR A 144 -1.70 10.59 -6.19
CA THR A 144 -3.02 9.96 -6.24
C THR A 144 -3.95 10.51 -5.15
N ILE A 145 -3.44 10.63 -3.92
CA ILE A 145 -4.20 11.21 -2.81
C ILE A 145 -4.60 12.66 -3.12
N LYS A 146 -3.65 13.51 -3.52
CA LYS A 146 -3.90 14.93 -3.81
C LYS A 146 -4.90 15.14 -4.95
N ALA A 147 -4.89 14.27 -5.96
CA ALA A 147 -5.85 14.34 -7.06
C ALA A 147 -7.28 13.96 -6.62
N LEU A 148 -7.44 13.05 -5.66
CA LEU A 148 -8.75 12.61 -5.16
C LEU A 148 -9.32 13.50 -4.04
N LEU A 149 -8.46 14.11 -3.22
CA LEU A 149 -8.85 14.82 -2.01
C LEU A 149 -9.89 15.93 -2.23
N PRO A 150 -9.81 16.80 -3.26
CA PRO A 150 -10.81 17.85 -3.44
C PRO A 150 -12.24 17.31 -3.47
N GLY A 151 -12.49 16.28 -4.29
CA GLY A 151 -13.80 15.66 -4.40
C GLY A 151 -14.23 14.88 -3.13
N MET A 152 -13.28 14.19 -2.48
CA MET A 152 -13.58 13.50 -1.21
C MET A 152 -13.91 14.49 -0.09
N LEU A 153 -13.23 15.65 -0.02
CA LEU A 153 -13.51 16.71 0.97
C LEU A 153 -14.86 17.35 0.72
N GLU A 154 -15.20 17.65 -0.53
CA GLU A 154 -16.51 18.20 -0.91
C GLU A 154 -17.64 17.25 -0.53
N ARG A 155 -17.51 15.97 -0.88
CA ARG A 155 -18.47 14.91 -0.57
C ARG A 155 -18.48 14.53 0.92
N ARG A 156 -17.44 14.90 1.68
CA ARG A 156 -17.20 14.50 3.08
C ARG A 156 -17.23 12.97 3.28
N SER A 157 -16.76 12.25 2.30
CA SER A 157 -16.76 10.78 2.29
C SER A 157 -15.65 10.25 1.40
N GLY A 158 -15.01 9.16 1.82
CA GLY A 158 -13.97 8.45 1.08
C GLY A 158 -13.12 7.59 1.99
N TYR A 159 -12.34 6.71 1.39
CA TYR A 159 -11.41 5.87 2.14
C TYR A 159 -10.09 5.70 1.38
N ILE A 160 -8.99 5.91 2.08
CA ILE A 160 -7.63 5.85 1.53
C ILE A 160 -6.87 4.73 2.22
N VAL A 161 -6.34 3.80 1.43
CA VAL A 161 -5.48 2.71 1.90
C VAL A 161 -4.09 2.88 1.29
N ASN A 162 -3.08 3.08 2.10
CA ASN A 162 -1.70 3.23 1.66
C ASN A 162 -0.88 1.98 2.00
N LEU A 163 -0.24 1.36 1.00
CA LEU A 163 0.66 0.24 1.23
C LEU A 163 2.07 0.72 1.59
N SER A 164 2.38 0.64 2.87
CA SER A 164 3.75 0.72 3.38
C SER A 164 4.44 -0.65 3.27
N SER A 165 5.15 -1.08 4.28
CA SER A 165 5.83 -2.37 4.45
C SER A 165 6.24 -2.53 5.91
N VAL A 166 6.59 -3.74 6.35
CA VAL A 166 7.37 -3.94 7.58
C VAL A 166 8.63 -3.08 7.58
N ALA A 167 9.30 -2.92 6.41
CA ALA A 167 10.44 -2.03 6.24
C ALA A 167 10.11 -0.53 6.34
N GLY A 168 8.84 -0.15 6.42
CA GLY A 168 8.37 1.21 6.74
C GLY A 168 8.00 1.39 8.22
N HIS A 169 8.29 0.40 9.06
CA HIS A 169 8.12 0.44 10.52
C HIS A 169 9.42 0.09 11.25
N ILE A 170 10.22 -0.83 10.72
CA ILE A 170 11.51 -1.27 11.27
C ILE A 170 12.55 -1.13 10.17
N GLY A 171 13.74 -0.59 10.52
CA GLY A 171 14.88 -0.54 9.61
C GLY A 171 15.38 -1.95 9.32
N VAL A 172 15.48 -2.32 8.03
CA VAL A 172 15.93 -3.64 7.58
C VAL A 172 17.24 -3.48 6.81
N PHE A 173 18.22 -4.32 7.10
CA PHE A 173 19.50 -4.33 6.40
C PHE A 173 19.30 -4.46 4.88
N GLY A 174 20.01 -3.65 4.10
CA GLY A 174 19.92 -3.64 2.64
C GLY A 174 18.72 -2.93 2.04
N TYR A 175 17.84 -2.32 2.87
CA TYR A 175 16.68 -1.56 2.41
C TYR A 175 16.78 -0.06 2.69
N THR A 176 17.97 0.53 2.66
CA THR A 176 18.15 1.96 2.97
C THR A 176 17.33 2.88 2.07
N ALA A 177 17.27 2.62 0.77
CA ALA A 177 16.45 3.40 -0.17
C ALA A 177 14.95 3.05 -0.05
N TYR A 178 14.62 1.76 -0.10
CA TYR A 178 13.24 1.28 -0.04
C TYR A 178 12.58 1.60 1.31
N GLY A 179 13.25 1.24 2.42
CA GLY A 179 12.75 1.50 3.78
C GLY A 179 12.45 2.97 4.00
N ALA A 180 13.37 3.87 3.63
CA ALA A 180 13.15 5.31 3.73
C ALA A 180 11.87 5.76 3.00
N SER A 181 11.62 5.27 1.78
CA SER A 181 10.40 5.59 1.04
C SER A 181 9.13 5.05 1.71
N LYS A 182 9.19 3.86 2.32
CA LYS A 182 8.04 3.27 3.03
C LYS A 182 7.79 3.91 4.39
N TYR A 183 8.84 4.38 5.10
CA TYR A 183 8.68 5.25 6.26
C TYR A 183 8.01 6.58 5.89
N ALA A 184 8.36 7.17 4.74
CA ALA A 184 7.72 8.38 4.24
C ALA A 184 6.22 8.16 4.00
N VAL A 185 5.82 7.02 3.41
CA VAL A 185 4.40 6.64 3.25
C VAL A 185 3.72 6.47 4.61
N THR A 186 4.40 5.89 5.59
CA THR A 186 3.86 5.73 6.96
C THR A 186 3.62 7.09 7.60
N GLY A 187 4.63 7.98 7.60
CA GLY A 187 4.51 9.34 8.16
C GLY A 187 3.43 10.18 7.48
N LEU A 188 3.35 10.10 6.14
CA LEU A 188 2.25 10.72 5.38
C LEU A 188 0.88 10.20 5.86
N SER A 189 0.75 8.89 6.05
CA SER A 189 -0.51 8.26 6.45
C SER A 189 -0.91 8.63 7.88
N ASP A 190 0.06 8.73 8.81
CA ASP A 190 -0.18 9.14 10.20
C ASP A 190 -0.76 10.56 10.26
N ALA A 191 -0.16 11.52 9.54
CA ALA A 191 -0.62 12.91 9.47
C ALA A 191 -1.98 13.00 8.73
N LEU A 192 -2.06 12.39 7.55
CA LEU A 192 -3.27 12.41 6.71
C LEU A 192 -4.49 11.88 7.47
N ARG A 193 -4.34 10.82 8.25
CA ARG A 193 -5.43 10.27 9.07
C ARG A 193 -5.98 11.31 10.05
N ALA A 194 -5.12 12.06 10.71
CA ALA A 194 -5.52 13.08 11.66
C ALA A 194 -6.26 14.23 10.98
N GLU A 195 -5.75 14.67 9.82
CA GLU A 195 -6.35 15.74 9.03
C GLU A 195 -7.70 15.34 8.41
N MET A 196 -7.83 14.11 7.92
CA MET A 196 -9.00 13.64 7.16
C MET A 196 -10.15 13.16 8.03
N LYS A 197 -9.88 12.72 9.26
CA LYS A 197 -10.91 12.24 10.19
C LYS A 197 -12.06 13.25 10.43
N PRO A 198 -11.81 14.56 10.65
CA PRO A 198 -12.88 15.55 10.81
C PRO A 198 -13.75 15.75 9.55
N HIS A 199 -13.25 15.31 8.39
CA HIS A 199 -13.95 15.41 7.11
C HIS A 199 -14.71 14.14 6.73
N GLY A 200 -14.75 13.12 7.59
CA GLY A 200 -15.45 11.88 7.30
C GLY A 200 -14.69 10.94 6.34
N ILE A 201 -13.40 11.19 6.11
CA ILE A 201 -12.55 10.38 5.22
C ILE A 201 -11.69 9.43 6.04
N GLY A 202 -11.82 8.13 5.76
CA GLY A 202 -11.04 7.08 6.41
C GLY A 202 -9.65 6.95 5.80
N VAL A 203 -8.67 6.61 6.64
CA VAL A 203 -7.30 6.32 6.21
C VAL A 203 -6.81 5.06 6.88
N SER A 204 -6.22 4.13 6.10
CA SER A 204 -5.49 2.98 6.60
C SER A 204 -4.09 2.94 6.03
N VAL A 205 -3.15 2.46 6.83
CA VAL A 205 -1.81 2.10 6.37
C VAL A 205 -1.59 0.60 6.57
N VAL A 206 -1.09 -0.07 5.53
CA VAL A 206 -0.85 -1.51 5.50
C VAL A 206 0.65 -1.76 5.61
N PHE A 207 1.04 -2.74 6.41
CA PHE A 207 2.43 -3.15 6.58
C PHE A 207 2.62 -4.61 6.15
N PRO A 208 2.64 -4.92 4.85
CA PRO A 208 2.86 -6.28 4.40
C PRO A 208 4.28 -6.75 4.79
N PRO A 209 4.44 -8.01 5.26
CA PRO A 209 5.73 -8.69 5.26
C PRO A 209 6.10 -9.13 3.84
N ASP A 210 7.18 -9.92 3.69
CA ASP A 210 7.51 -10.55 2.41
C ASP A 210 6.25 -11.28 1.89
N THR A 211 5.86 -10.93 0.66
CA THR A 211 4.63 -11.43 0.03
C THR A 211 4.97 -12.00 -1.33
N ASP A 212 4.47 -13.19 -1.61
CA ASP A 212 4.72 -13.89 -2.88
C ASP A 212 4.10 -13.09 -4.04
N THR A 213 4.98 -12.41 -4.76
CA THR A 213 4.65 -11.46 -5.82
C THR A 213 5.79 -11.40 -6.83
N PRO A 214 5.56 -10.93 -8.06
CA PRO A 214 6.64 -10.67 -9.01
C PRO A 214 7.73 -9.72 -8.48
N GLN A 215 7.37 -8.79 -7.60
CA GLN A 215 8.34 -7.90 -6.95
C GLN A 215 9.29 -8.69 -6.03
N LEU A 216 8.76 -9.59 -5.18
CA LEU A 216 9.60 -10.41 -4.30
C LEU A 216 10.53 -11.33 -5.10
N ALA A 217 10.03 -11.89 -6.21
CA ALA A 217 10.85 -12.70 -7.12
C ALA A 217 12.00 -11.89 -7.73
N PHE A 218 11.74 -10.65 -8.17
CA PHE A 218 12.78 -9.74 -8.63
C PHE A 218 13.78 -9.41 -7.52
N GLU A 219 13.32 -9.04 -6.34
CA GLU A 219 14.18 -8.72 -5.20
C GLU A 219 15.10 -9.90 -4.83
N ALA A 220 14.61 -11.14 -4.92
CA ALA A 220 15.41 -12.34 -4.61
C ALA A 220 16.66 -12.46 -5.46
N THR A 221 16.69 -11.87 -6.67
CA THR A 221 17.84 -11.89 -7.58
C THR A 221 18.97 -10.93 -7.16
N ILE A 222 18.62 -9.86 -6.42
CA ILE A 222 19.53 -8.76 -6.07
C ILE A 222 19.71 -8.56 -4.57
N LYS A 223 18.90 -9.23 -3.73
CA LYS A 223 19.00 -9.12 -2.26
C LYS A 223 20.38 -9.51 -1.75
N PRO A 224 21.06 -8.67 -0.95
CA PRO A 224 22.23 -9.06 -0.17
C PRO A 224 21.94 -10.30 0.69
N MET A 225 22.97 -11.07 0.99
CA MET A 225 22.84 -12.29 1.79
C MET A 225 22.30 -11.97 3.21
N GLU A 226 22.76 -10.87 3.77
CA GLU A 226 22.31 -10.39 5.08
C GLU A 226 20.82 -10.02 5.07
N THR A 227 20.36 -9.38 3.97
CA THR A 227 18.93 -9.08 3.77
C THR A 227 18.12 -10.37 3.69
N LYS A 228 18.61 -11.38 2.96
CA LYS A 228 17.97 -12.71 2.88
C LYS A 228 17.90 -13.39 4.24
N ALA A 229 18.95 -13.27 5.06
CA ALA A 229 18.98 -13.86 6.41
C ALA A 229 18.00 -13.20 7.37
N VAL A 230 17.82 -11.87 7.27
CA VAL A 230 16.85 -11.13 8.10
C VAL A 230 15.42 -11.38 7.62
N SER A 231 15.14 -11.26 6.32
CA SER A 231 13.79 -11.43 5.78
C SER A 231 13.34 -12.89 5.73
N GLY A 232 14.26 -13.84 5.55
CA GLY A 232 13.96 -15.28 5.48
C GLY A 232 13.55 -15.92 6.81
N SER A 233 13.51 -15.17 7.91
CA SER A 233 13.05 -15.66 9.21
C SER A 233 11.52 -15.87 9.28
N MET A 234 10.75 -15.26 8.38
CA MET A 234 9.29 -15.40 8.30
C MET A 234 8.88 -15.96 6.93
N LYS A 235 7.85 -16.80 6.93
CA LYS A 235 7.27 -17.33 5.69
C LYS A 235 6.57 -16.21 4.93
N ALA A 236 6.85 -16.08 3.62
CA ALA A 236 6.13 -15.15 2.76
C ALA A 236 4.63 -15.48 2.74
N LEU A 237 3.80 -14.45 2.81
CA LEU A 237 2.35 -14.57 2.66
C LEU A 237 1.97 -14.60 1.17
N SER A 238 0.83 -15.20 0.83
CA SER A 238 0.27 -15.01 -0.51
C SER A 238 -0.31 -13.60 -0.67
N ALA A 239 -0.34 -13.11 -1.91
CA ALA A 239 -0.97 -11.82 -2.23
C ALA A 239 -2.46 -11.80 -1.82
N GLU A 240 -3.15 -12.93 -1.96
CA GLU A 240 -4.56 -13.11 -1.58
C GLU A 240 -4.75 -12.99 -0.06
N ALA A 241 -3.88 -13.59 0.74
CA ALA A 241 -3.94 -13.48 2.20
C ALA A 241 -3.77 -12.02 2.65
N VAL A 242 -2.81 -11.30 2.07
CA VAL A 242 -2.60 -9.88 2.34
C VAL A 242 -3.82 -9.05 1.91
N ALA A 243 -4.37 -9.31 0.73
CA ALA A 243 -5.55 -8.63 0.22
C ALA A 243 -6.79 -8.87 1.13
N GLN A 244 -6.96 -10.09 1.64
CA GLN A 244 -8.04 -10.41 2.58
C GLN A 244 -7.91 -9.62 3.89
N ASP A 245 -6.69 -9.50 4.43
CA ASP A 245 -6.42 -8.69 5.63
C ASP A 245 -6.67 -7.19 5.35
N ILE A 246 -6.35 -6.68 4.14
CA ILE A 246 -6.66 -5.31 3.73
C ILE A 246 -8.17 -5.08 3.76
N ILE A 247 -8.95 -5.91 3.07
CA ILE A 247 -10.41 -5.77 3.00
C ILE A 247 -11.02 -5.83 4.41
N SER A 248 -10.65 -6.83 5.20
CA SER A 248 -11.13 -6.98 6.58
C SER A 248 -10.75 -5.79 7.48
N GLY A 249 -9.57 -5.22 7.27
CA GLY A 249 -9.12 -4.02 7.99
C GLY A 249 -9.94 -2.78 7.64
N VAL A 250 -10.22 -2.58 6.35
CA VAL A 250 -11.04 -1.47 5.84
C VAL A 250 -12.49 -1.59 6.35
N GLU A 251 -13.09 -2.78 6.27
CA GLU A 251 -14.44 -3.07 6.79
C GLU A 251 -14.57 -2.76 8.29
N ARG A 252 -13.49 -2.93 9.05
CA ARG A 252 -13.43 -2.65 10.49
C ARG A 252 -12.95 -1.25 10.83
N GLY A 253 -12.63 -0.42 9.84
CA GLY A 253 -12.08 0.93 10.03
C GLY A 253 -10.73 0.95 10.75
N ARG A 254 -9.91 -0.09 10.57
CA ARG A 254 -8.59 -0.19 11.22
C ARG A 254 -7.60 0.75 10.54
N TYR A 255 -6.95 1.59 11.32
CA TYR A 255 -5.90 2.46 10.81
C TYR A 255 -4.66 1.66 10.38
N ARG A 256 -4.10 0.83 11.28
CA ARG A 256 -2.96 -0.05 10.98
C ARG A 256 -3.45 -1.44 10.63
N ILE A 257 -3.14 -1.88 9.43
CA ILE A 257 -3.44 -3.23 8.93
C ILE A 257 -2.13 -4.00 8.88
N LEU A 258 -2.06 -5.08 9.66
CA LEU A 258 -0.88 -5.92 9.86
C LEU A 258 -1.20 -7.32 9.33
N PRO A 259 -0.90 -7.63 8.05
CA PRO A 259 -1.17 -8.95 7.49
C PRO A 259 -0.34 -10.04 8.17
N GLY A 260 -1.01 -11.17 8.48
CA GLY A 260 -0.39 -12.32 9.12
C GLY A 260 -0.20 -12.18 10.64
N LEU A 261 -0.10 -13.33 11.32
CA LEU A 261 0.03 -13.38 12.78
C LEU A 261 1.44 -12.95 13.23
N ASP A 262 2.48 -13.46 12.56
CA ASP A 262 3.88 -13.17 12.90
C ASP A 262 4.15 -11.66 12.83
N ASN A 263 3.58 -10.99 11.83
CA ASN A 263 3.69 -9.55 11.68
C ASN A 263 2.99 -8.79 12.82
N LYS A 264 1.82 -9.25 13.27
CA LYS A 264 1.13 -8.66 14.43
C LYS A 264 1.97 -8.78 15.71
N ILE A 265 2.59 -9.95 15.91
CA ILE A 265 3.50 -10.19 17.02
C ILE A 265 4.72 -9.28 16.93
N LEU A 266 5.34 -9.19 15.76
CA LEU A 266 6.49 -8.31 15.52
C LEU A 266 6.18 -6.84 15.88
N PHE A 267 5.02 -6.33 15.43
CA PHE A 267 4.60 -4.97 15.75
C PHE A 267 4.30 -4.76 17.24
N ALA A 268 3.69 -5.72 17.91
CA ALA A 268 3.45 -5.66 19.35
C ALA A 268 4.78 -5.64 20.13
N LEU A 269 5.71 -6.51 19.75
CA LEU A 269 7.04 -6.60 20.38
C LEU A 269 7.88 -5.37 20.06
N SER A 270 7.80 -4.79 18.86
CA SER A 270 8.54 -3.58 18.51
C SER A 270 8.14 -2.40 19.37
N GLY A 271 6.85 -2.27 19.71
CA GLY A 271 6.39 -1.21 20.61
C GLY A 271 6.85 -1.39 22.06
N LEU A 272 6.95 -2.63 22.53
CA LEU A 272 7.33 -2.94 23.92
C LEU A 272 8.84 -3.11 24.12
N LEU A 273 9.53 -3.65 23.11
CA LEU A 273 10.94 -4.06 23.19
C LEU A 273 11.80 -3.37 22.12
N TRP A 274 11.50 -2.12 21.80
CA TRP A 274 12.19 -1.35 20.75
C TRP A 274 13.71 -1.45 20.83
N GLY A 275 14.27 -1.45 22.05
CA GLY A 275 15.71 -1.57 22.29
C GLY A 275 16.32 -2.95 21.98
N THR A 276 15.54 -4.00 21.76
CA THR A 276 16.05 -5.37 21.57
C THR A 276 16.00 -5.83 20.12
N ILE A 277 15.19 -5.20 19.25
CA ILE A 277 15.03 -5.59 17.84
C ILE A 277 16.33 -5.39 17.08
N TYR A 278 16.96 -4.24 17.21
CA TYR A 278 18.20 -3.93 16.49
C TYR A 278 19.36 -4.83 16.92
N PRO A 279 19.64 -5.06 18.22
CA PRO A 279 20.63 -6.06 18.65
C PRO A 279 20.38 -7.47 18.10
N TYR A 280 19.12 -7.90 18.03
CA TYR A 280 18.78 -9.18 17.40
C TYR A 280 19.12 -9.18 15.89
N MET A 281 18.75 -8.13 15.17
CA MET A 281 19.09 -7.99 13.75
C MET A 281 20.59 -7.96 13.50
N ASP A 282 21.34 -7.23 14.33
CA ASP A 282 22.81 -7.17 14.28
C ASP A 282 23.42 -8.56 14.45
N MET A 283 22.90 -9.38 15.37
CA MET A 283 23.35 -10.75 15.57
C MET A 283 23.07 -11.62 14.31
N VAL A 284 21.89 -11.50 13.70
CA VAL A 284 21.53 -12.23 12.47
C VAL A 284 22.47 -11.84 11.32
N VAL A 285 22.71 -10.55 11.13
CA VAL A 285 23.64 -10.01 10.12
C VAL A 285 25.07 -10.53 10.35
N ALA A 286 25.57 -10.44 11.58
CA ALA A 286 26.90 -10.91 11.92
C ALA A 286 27.07 -12.42 11.66
N ASN A 287 26.08 -13.23 11.96
CA ASN A 287 26.09 -14.67 11.68
C ASN A 287 26.10 -14.96 10.17
N ALA A 288 25.32 -14.22 9.37
CA ALA A 288 25.32 -14.34 7.92
C ALA A 288 26.70 -14.02 7.33
N GLN A 289 27.34 -12.92 7.80
CA GLN A 289 28.67 -12.53 7.36
C GLN A 289 29.76 -13.54 7.73
N ARG A 290 29.67 -14.19 8.91
CA ARG A 290 30.59 -15.26 9.32
C ARG A 290 30.48 -16.49 8.42
N LYS A 291 29.28 -16.88 7.98
CA LYS A 291 29.08 -17.98 7.03
C LYS A 291 29.76 -17.68 5.69
N LYS A 292 29.54 -16.48 5.14
CA LYS A 292 30.17 -16.04 3.87
C LYS A 292 31.73 -16.09 3.91
N LYS A 293 32.33 -15.77 5.08
CA LYS A 293 33.78 -15.84 5.25
C LYS A 293 34.34 -17.27 5.29
N LYS A 294 33.52 -18.28 5.64
CA LYS A 294 33.91 -19.68 5.69
C LYS A 294 33.78 -20.39 4.34
N GLU A 295 32.96 -19.85 3.44
CA GLU A 295 32.70 -20.39 2.08
C GLU A 295 33.65 -19.80 1.02
N LYS A 296 34.48 -18.80 1.38
CA LYS A 296 35.60 -18.26 0.58
C LYS A 296 36.93 -18.86 1.03
#